data_713cb126f76de4b437ae34dce47268a0
#
_entry.id   713cb126f76de4b437ae34dce47268a0
#
_cell.length_a   1.000
_cell.length_b   1.000
_cell.length_c   1.000
_cell.angle_alpha   90.00
_cell.angle_beta   90.00
_cell.angle_gamma   90.00
#
_symmetry.space_group_name_H-M   'P 1'
#
loop_
_entity.id
_entity.type
_entity.pdbx_description
1 polymer ?
#
loop_
_entity_poly.entity_id
_entity_poly.type
_entity_poly.pdbx_seq_one_letter_code
_entity_poly.pdbx_strand_id
1 'polypeptide(L)'
;SIDYKTEYNFDWAAYAAKRDDCTGCDHDGSFASTIMSAYIDGREAITAGGGVSSYDPHRMTIVNTWEKVVAANIVHYANSVQDDIASGSSDLNKHWSEMRAFGLALQFNYYKVISDTDLTEMITLMGNAPSSDISYIDTMDQIKTMIGEVYMFTANDLANW
;
A
#
# COMPACT_ATOMS: atom_id res chain seq x y z
N SER A 1 24.92 11.07 0.75
CA SER A 1 23.67 10.48 0.24
C SER A 1 22.52 10.99 1.09
N ILE A 2 21.40 11.34 0.46
CA ILE A 2 20.19 11.76 1.16
C ILE A 2 19.53 10.49 1.73
N ASP A 3 19.24 10.52 3.03
CA ASP A 3 18.42 9.45 3.65
C ASP A 3 16.94 9.81 3.52
N TYR A 4 16.30 9.28 2.47
CA TYR A 4 14.90 9.54 2.17
C TYR A 4 13.94 9.00 3.24
N LYS A 5 14.38 8.08 4.11
CA LYS A 5 13.57 7.56 5.22
C LYS A 5 13.48 8.54 6.39
N THR A 6 14.53 9.31 6.63
CA THR A 6 14.63 10.17 7.81
C THR A 6 14.54 11.67 7.51
N GLU A 7 15.07 12.11 6.35
CA GLU A 7 15.18 13.53 6.05
C GLU A 7 13.90 14.12 5.40
N TYR A 8 13.10 13.28 4.71
CA TYR A 8 11.90 13.71 3.97
C TYR A 8 10.68 12.88 4.34
N ASN A 9 10.62 12.41 5.58
CA ASN A 9 9.58 11.52 6.07
C ASN A 9 8.33 12.29 6.53
N PHE A 10 7.56 12.81 5.57
CA PHE A 10 6.27 13.44 5.83
C PHE A 10 5.26 13.09 4.72
N ASP A 11 3.96 13.24 4.99
CA ASP A 11 2.85 12.91 4.10
C ASP A 11 2.98 11.48 3.50
N TRP A 12 2.86 11.34 2.21
CA TRP A 12 2.96 10.05 1.51
C TRP A 12 4.32 9.37 1.68
N ALA A 13 5.40 10.13 1.77
CA ALA A 13 6.73 9.59 2.00
C ALA A 13 6.84 8.91 3.39
N ALA A 14 6.13 9.44 4.39
CA ALA A 14 6.05 8.81 5.71
C ALA A 14 5.38 7.43 5.66
N TYR A 15 4.33 7.26 4.85
CA TYR A 15 3.70 5.96 4.66
C TYR A 15 4.61 4.96 3.96
N ALA A 16 5.32 5.37 2.90
CA ALA A 16 6.31 4.53 2.24
C ALA A 16 7.41 4.09 3.22
N ALA A 17 7.99 5.04 3.97
CA ALA A 17 9.04 4.77 4.95
C ALA A 17 8.58 3.81 6.05
N LYS A 18 7.37 3.96 6.59
CA LYS A 18 6.81 3.05 7.59
C LYS A 18 6.63 1.63 7.07
N ARG A 19 6.28 1.46 5.80
CA ARG A 19 6.15 0.12 5.19
C ARG A 19 7.50 -0.46 4.83
N ASP A 20 8.48 0.37 4.45
CA ASP A 20 9.88 -0.03 4.25
C ASP A 20 10.57 -0.45 5.56
N ASP A 21 10.17 0.13 6.72
CA ASP A 21 10.73 -0.15 8.04
C ASP A 21 9.94 -1.29 8.74
N CYS A 22 9.78 -2.40 8.03
CA CYS A 22 9.04 -3.55 8.52
C CYS A 22 9.97 -4.63 9.06
N THR A 23 9.85 -4.96 10.34
CA THR A 23 10.57 -6.09 10.93
C THR A 23 9.79 -7.39 10.65
N GLY A 24 10.42 -8.33 9.96
CA GLY A 24 9.83 -9.64 9.64
C GLY A 24 9.14 -9.73 8.30
N CYS A 25 9.03 -8.62 7.54
CA CYS A 25 8.60 -8.67 6.16
C CYS A 25 9.70 -9.27 5.26
N ASP A 26 9.30 -9.87 4.15
CA ASP A 26 10.20 -10.26 3.05
C ASP A 26 10.42 -9.10 2.07
N HIS A 27 9.56 -8.08 2.15
CA HIS A 27 9.73 -6.84 1.43
C HIS A 27 11.10 -6.22 1.78
N ASP A 28 11.90 -5.94 0.78
CA ASP A 28 13.33 -5.56 0.92
C ASP A 28 13.56 -4.09 1.31
N GLY A 29 12.56 -3.40 1.82
CA GLY A 29 12.68 -2.01 2.24
C GLY A 29 12.86 -1.02 1.09
N SER A 30 12.31 -1.30 -0.08
CA SER A 30 12.67 -0.64 -1.33
C SER A 30 11.63 0.30 -1.92
N PHE A 31 10.46 0.53 -1.32
CA PHE A 31 9.45 1.43 -1.89
C PHE A 31 10.01 2.83 -2.13
N ALA A 32 10.53 3.46 -1.09
CA ALA A 32 11.07 4.82 -1.19
C ALA A 32 12.26 4.90 -2.15
N SER A 33 13.19 3.94 -2.09
CA SER A 33 14.36 3.90 -2.96
C SER A 33 13.98 3.63 -4.42
N THR A 34 13.06 2.72 -4.69
CA THR A 34 12.56 2.42 -6.04
C THR A 34 11.90 3.65 -6.67
N ILE A 35 11.01 4.31 -5.93
CA ILE A 35 10.36 5.54 -6.39
C ILE A 35 11.39 6.61 -6.71
N MET A 36 12.35 6.83 -5.81
CA MET A 36 13.36 7.87 -5.99
C MET A 36 14.30 7.57 -7.16
N SER A 37 14.77 6.33 -7.30
CA SER A 37 15.59 5.93 -8.46
C SER A 37 14.85 6.18 -9.77
N ALA A 38 13.58 5.78 -9.85
CA ALA A 38 12.76 5.99 -11.04
C ALA A 38 12.55 7.49 -11.35
N TYR A 39 12.44 8.37 -10.35
CA TYR A 39 12.42 9.81 -10.58
C TYR A 39 13.75 10.33 -11.16
N ILE A 40 14.89 9.87 -10.63
CA ILE A 40 16.21 10.25 -11.11
C ILE A 40 16.42 9.80 -12.55
N ASP A 41 16.18 8.53 -12.83
CA ASP A 41 16.36 7.91 -14.15
C ASP A 41 15.43 8.56 -15.20
N GLY A 42 14.16 8.77 -14.84
CA GLY A 42 13.20 9.46 -15.70
C GLY A 42 13.62 10.89 -16.02
N ARG A 43 14.11 11.65 -15.03
CA ARG A 43 14.67 13.00 -15.23
C ARG A 43 15.88 12.97 -16.16
N GLU A 44 16.79 11.99 -15.98
CA GLU A 44 17.97 11.84 -16.84
C GLU A 44 17.57 11.52 -18.27
N ALA A 45 16.60 10.65 -18.50
CA ALA A 45 16.06 10.34 -19.82
C ALA A 45 15.48 11.58 -20.53
N ILE A 46 14.74 12.43 -19.79
CA ILE A 46 14.21 13.70 -20.30
C ILE A 46 15.34 14.68 -20.63
N THR A 47 16.31 14.82 -19.73
CA THR A 47 17.47 15.76 -19.90
C THR A 47 18.33 15.36 -21.11
N ALA A 48 18.44 14.06 -21.38
CA ALA A 48 19.14 13.55 -22.56
C ALA A 48 18.36 13.76 -23.89
N GLY A 49 17.19 14.41 -23.84
CA GLY A 49 16.36 14.67 -25.01
C GLY A 49 15.55 13.46 -25.46
N GLY A 50 15.36 12.46 -24.60
CA GLY A 50 14.58 11.27 -24.87
C GLY A 50 13.09 11.57 -25.05
N GLY A 51 12.45 10.81 -25.98
CA GLY A 51 11.01 10.86 -26.18
C GLY A 51 10.23 10.10 -25.08
N VAL A 52 8.91 10.09 -25.20
CA VAL A 52 7.99 9.41 -24.23
C VAL A 52 8.44 7.98 -23.91
N SER A 53 8.83 7.22 -24.92
CA SER A 53 9.25 5.81 -24.75
C SER A 53 10.48 5.62 -23.86
N SER A 54 11.30 6.66 -23.65
CA SER A 54 12.49 6.57 -22.80
C SER A 54 12.21 6.90 -21.34
N TYR A 55 11.21 7.72 -21.02
CA TYR A 55 10.87 8.05 -19.62
C TYR A 55 9.59 7.39 -19.11
N ASP A 56 8.70 6.94 -19.98
CA ASP A 56 7.43 6.31 -19.58
C ASP A 56 7.59 5.04 -18.71
N PRO A 57 8.59 4.17 -18.93
CA PRO A 57 8.84 3.05 -18.02
C PRO A 57 9.14 3.50 -16.58
N HIS A 58 9.89 4.58 -16.41
CA HIS A 58 10.21 5.15 -15.08
C HIS A 58 8.95 5.73 -14.44
N ARG A 59 8.12 6.46 -15.22
CA ARG A 59 6.82 6.94 -14.75
C ARG A 59 5.93 5.77 -14.28
N MET A 60 5.86 4.69 -15.03
CA MET A 60 5.08 3.51 -14.63
C MET A 60 5.62 2.84 -13.37
N THR A 61 6.95 2.77 -13.22
CA THR A 61 7.58 2.29 -11.98
C THR A 61 7.14 3.13 -10.79
N ILE A 62 7.16 4.47 -10.91
CA ILE A 62 6.70 5.38 -9.84
C ILE A 62 5.23 5.11 -9.49
N VAL A 63 4.35 5.09 -10.49
CA VAL A 63 2.90 4.91 -10.29
C VAL A 63 2.59 3.57 -9.64
N ASN A 64 3.17 2.48 -10.16
CA ASN A 64 2.93 1.13 -9.65
C ASN A 64 3.50 0.94 -8.24
N THR A 65 4.65 1.55 -7.95
CA THR A 65 5.25 1.45 -6.61
C THR A 65 4.45 2.26 -5.58
N TRP A 66 3.93 3.44 -5.93
CA TRP A 66 3.02 4.17 -5.06
C TRP A 66 1.73 3.41 -4.80
N GLU A 67 1.18 2.71 -5.79
CA GLU A 67 0.00 1.86 -5.58
C GLU A 67 0.32 0.71 -4.62
N LYS A 68 1.49 0.09 -4.70
CA LYS A 68 1.95 -0.91 -3.73
C LYS A 68 2.06 -0.34 -2.31
N VAL A 69 2.54 0.90 -2.15
CA VAL A 69 2.54 1.57 -0.84
C VAL A 69 1.12 1.72 -0.28
N VAL A 70 0.16 2.11 -1.12
CA VAL A 70 -1.27 2.18 -0.71
C VAL A 70 -1.76 0.81 -0.29
N ALA A 71 -1.50 -0.22 -1.09
CA ALA A 71 -1.89 -1.60 -0.81
C ALA A 71 -1.28 -2.14 0.49
N ALA A 72 0.01 -1.90 0.76
CA ALA A 72 0.68 -2.27 2.01
C ALA A 72 0.06 -1.56 3.23
N ASN A 73 -0.42 -0.32 3.08
CA ASN A 73 -1.14 0.35 4.16
C ASN A 73 -2.53 -0.24 4.39
N ILE A 74 -3.21 -0.74 3.36
CA ILE A 74 -4.47 -1.50 3.54
C ILE A 74 -4.19 -2.74 4.40
N VAL A 75 -3.13 -3.51 4.11
CA VAL A 75 -2.74 -4.68 4.89
C VAL A 75 -2.46 -4.32 6.34
N HIS A 76 -1.66 -3.27 6.58
CA HIS A 76 -1.36 -2.78 7.92
C HIS A 76 -2.62 -2.48 8.73
N TYR A 77 -3.55 -1.74 8.15
CA TYR A 77 -4.78 -1.39 8.87
C TYR A 77 -5.75 -2.57 8.97
N ALA A 78 -5.70 -3.55 8.06
CA ALA A 78 -6.44 -4.79 8.23
C ALA A 78 -5.91 -5.60 9.43
N ASN A 79 -4.58 -5.68 9.61
CA ASN A 79 -3.97 -6.27 10.81
C ASN A 79 -4.38 -5.49 12.08
N SER A 80 -4.32 -4.15 12.05
CA SER A 80 -4.75 -3.32 13.18
C SER A 80 -6.23 -3.53 13.54
N VAL A 81 -7.11 -3.67 12.55
CA VAL A 81 -8.54 -3.99 12.77
C VAL A 81 -8.71 -5.37 13.42
N GLN A 82 -7.95 -6.38 13.00
CA GLN A 82 -7.97 -7.71 13.64
C GLN A 82 -7.54 -7.64 15.10
N ASP A 83 -6.46 -6.93 15.38
CA ASP A 83 -5.95 -6.74 16.75
C ASP A 83 -6.95 -5.97 17.63
N ASP A 84 -7.60 -4.94 17.09
CA ASP A 84 -8.62 -4.16 17.79
C ASP A 84 -9.84 -5.01 18.17
N ILE A 85 -10.30 -5.87 17.26
CA ILE A 85 -11.40 -6.80 17.53
C ILE A 85 -11.00 -7.80 18.60
N ALA A 86 -9.80 -8.40 18.48
CA ALA A 86 -9.32 -9.40 19.41
C ALA A 86 -9.12 -8.84 20.83
N SER A 87 -8.69 -7.59 20.95
CA SER A 87 -8.44 -6.92 22.24
C SER A 87 -9.62 -6.10 22.79
N GLY A 88 -10.65 -5.86 21.97
CA GLY A 88 -11.75 -4.95 22.33
C GLY A 88 -11.31 -3.48 22.37
N SER A 89 -10.36 -3.08 21.53
CA SER A 89 -9.80 -1.73 21.47
C SER A 89 -10.82 -0.67 21.04
N SER A 90 -10.70 0.53 21.57
CA SER A 90 -11.48 1.71 21.13
C SER A 90 -11.03 2.26 19.79
N ASP A 91 -9.88 1.83 19.26
CA ASP A 91 -9.29 2.34 18.01
C ASP A 91 -9.86 1.68 16.75
N LEU A 92 -10.72 0.66 16.90
CA LEU A 92 -11.35 -0.06 15.79
C LEU A 92 -11.95 0.88 14.72
N ASN A 93 -12.70 1.88 15.12
CA ASN A 93 -13.33 2.82 14.18
C ASN A 93 -12.29 3.64 13.40
N LYS A 94 -11.18 3.99 14.03
CA LYS A 94 -10.08 4.73 13.43
C LYS A 94 -9.37 3.86 12.39
N HIS A 95 -8.89 2.69 12.79
CA HIS A 95 -8.11 1.82 11.90
C HIS A 95 -8.95 1.31 10.73
N TRP A 96 -10.22 0.98 10.97
CA TRP A 96 -11.15 0.64 9.90
C TRP A 96 -11.34 1.79 8.90
N SER A 97 -11.49 3.02 9.39
CA SER A 97 -11.66 4.20 8.53
C SER A 97 -10.42 4.47 7.68
N GLU A 98 -9.23 4.29 8.25
CA GLU A 98 -7.95 4.44 7.55
C GLU A 98 -7.78 3.34 6.49
N MET A 99 -8.06 2.07 6.82
CA MET A 99 -8.08 0.96 5.86
C MET A 99 -8.99 1.26 4.67
N ARG A 100 -10.23 1.67 4.96
CA ARG A 100 -11.22 1.96 3.93
C ARG A 100 -10.83 3.16 3.07
N ALA A 101 -10.24 4.21 3.66
CA ALA A 101 -9.77 5.37 2.94
C ALA A 101 -8.66 5.00 1.93
N PHE A 102 -7.70 4.17 2.33
CA PHE A 102 -6.68 3.65 1.41
C PHE A 102 -7.29 2.76 0.32
N GLY A 103 -8.25 1.90 0.66
CA GLY A 103 -8.97 1.10 -0.34
C GLY A 103 -9.68 1.97 -1.38
N LEU A 104 -10.42 3.00 -0.94
CA LEU A 104 -11.08 3.93 -1.84
C LEU A 104 -10.10 4.76 -2.67
N ALA A 105 -8.89 5.04 -2.17
CA ALA A 105 -7.87 5.79 -2.90
C ALA A 105 -7.41 5.08 -4.17
N LEU A 106 -7.42 3.75 -4.22
CA LEU A 106 -7.02 2.97 -5.39
C LEU A 106 -7.85 3.28 -6.64
N GLN A 107 -9.12 3.70 -6.50
CA GLN A 107 -9.98 4.05 -7.63
C GLN A 107 -9.46 5.26 -8.45
N PHE A 108 -8.65 6.13 -7.84
CA PHE A 108 -8.18 7.35 -8.49
C PHE A 108 -6.92 7.15 -9.34
N ASN A 109 -6.28 5.97 -9.26
CA ASN A 109 -5.17 5.64 -10.15
C ASN A 109 -5.71 5.11 -11.48
N TYR A 110 -5.57 5.89 -12.54
CA TYR A 110 -5.98 5.48 -13.90
C TYR A 110 -5.21 4.25 -14.39
N TYR A 111 -3.96 4.09 -13.94
CA TYR A 111 -3.06 2.98 -14.31
C TYR A 111 -3.00 1.88 -13.25
N LYS A 112 -4.01 1.79 -12.39
CA LYS A 112 -4.01 0.83 -11.28
C LYS A 112 -3.80 -0.61 -11.72
N VAL A 113 -3.09 -1.35 -10.88
CA VAL A 113 -2.84 -2.79 -11.07
C VAL A 113 -4.05 -3.60 -10.66
N ILE A 114 -4.71 -3.21 -9.55
CA ILE A 114 -5.94 -3.88 -9.11
C ILE A 114 -7.07 -3.71 -10.13
N SER A 115 -7.74 -4.80 -10.46
CA SER A 115 -8.90 -4.75 -11.36
C SER A 115 -10.09 -4.02 -10.71
N ASP A 116 -11.00 -3.48 -11.52
CA ASP A 116 -12.24 -2.88 -11.00
C ASP A 116 -13.12 -3.89 -10.25
N THR A 117 -13.06 -5.16 -10.66
CA THR A 117 -13.79 -6.25 -9.98
C THR A 117 -13.22 -6.49 -8.60
N ASP A 118 -11.90 -6.70 -8.48
CA ASP A 118 -11.24 -6.96 -7.19
C ASP A 118 -11.36 -5.76 -6.24
N LEU A 119 -11.23 -4.54 -6.78
CA LEU A 119 -11.43 -3.32 -6.00
C LEU A 119 -12.86 -3.23 -5.44
N THR A 120 -13.86 -3.53 -6.27
CA THR A 120 -15.26 -3.50 -5.85
C THR A 120 -15.53 -4.58 -4.79
N GLU A 121 -15.00 -5.77 -4.97
CA GLU A 121 -15.12 -6.87 -4.01
C GLU A 121 -14.45 -6.49 -2.68
N MET A 122 -13.23 -6.00 -2.71
CA MET A 122 -12.50 -5.56 -1.52
C MET A 122 -13.27 -4.48 -0.74
N ILE A 123 -13.79 -3.46 -1.42
CA ILE A 123 -14.59 -2.40 -0.78
C ILE A 123 -15.89 -2.96 -0.20
N THR A 124 -16.49 -3.96 -0.85
CA THR A 124 -17.69 -4.64 -0.36
C THR A 124 -17.37 -5.44 0.91
N LEU A 125 -16.26 -6.16 0.94
CA LEU A 125 -15.78 -6.89 2.12
C LEU A 125 -15.49 -5.93 3.29
N MET A 126 -14.90 -4.77 3.05
CA MET A 126 -14.69 -3.75 4.08
C MET A 126 -16.02 -3.26 4.70
N GLY A 127 -17.11 -3.33 3.96
CA GLY A 127 -18.43 -2.88 4.42
C GLY A 127 -18.57 -1.35 4.49
N ASN A 128 -19.69 -0.89 5.05
CA ASN A 128 -19.99 0.54 5.18
C ASN A 128 -19.79 1.09 6.62
N ALA A 129 -19.47 0.20 7.55
CA ALA A 129 -19.20 0.52 8.94
C ALA A 129 -18.27 -0.55 9.53
N PRO A 130 -17.45 -0.22 10.56
CA PRO A 130 -16.66 -1.20 11.27
C PRO A 130 -17.56 -2.22 12.00
N SER A 131 -17.06 -3.45 12.13
CA SER A 131 -17.72 -4.49 12.91
C SER A 131 -16.79 -4.98 14.01
N SER A 132 -17.32 -5.15 15.22
CA SER A 132 -16.63 -5.82 16.33
C SER A 132 -16.93 -7.32 16.40
N ASP A 133 -17.65 -7.86 15.42
CA ASP A 133 -17.91 -9.30 15.35
C ASP A 133 -16.61 -10.05 15.06
N ILE A 134 -16.36 -11.11 15.82
CA ILE A 134 -15.15 -11.93 15.67
C ILE A 134 -15.00 -12.52 14.26
N SER A 135 -16.10 -12.78 13.57
CA SER A 135 -16.09 -13.26 12.18
C SER A 135 -15.54 -12.22 11.18
N TYR A 136 -15.47 -10.95 11.57
CA TYR A 136 -14.89 -9.91 10.71
C TYR A 136 -13.36 -10.04 10.60
N ILE A 137 -12.72 -10.78 11.52
CA ILE A 137 -11.29 -11.15 11.42
C ILE A 137 -11.06 -11.97 10.15
N ASP A 138 -11.91 -12.94 9.86
CA ASP A 138 -11.82 -13.76 8.64
C ASP A 138 -12.00 -12.91 7.37
N THR A 139 -12.82 -11.86 7.46
CA THR A 139 -12.99 -10.91 6.36
C THR A 139 -11.71 -10.11 6.11
N MET A 140 -10.99 -9.71 7.15
CA MET A 140 -9.69 -9.05 7.00
C MET A 140 -8.66 -9.98 6.35
N ASP A 141 -8.66 -11.27 6.69
CA ASP A 141 -7.78 -12.24 6.03
C ASP A 141 -8.10 -12.42 4.54
N GLN A 142 -9.37 -12.37 4.16
CA GLN A 142 -9.78 -12.39 2.75
C GLN A 142 -9.25 -11.15 2.01
N ILE A 143 -9.39 -9.96 2.59
CA ILE A 143 -8.86 -8.71 2.02
C ILE A 143 -7.33 -8.79 1.87
N LYS A 144 -6.61 -9.23 2.90
CA LYS A 144 -5.15 -9.39 2.84
C LYS A 144 -4.73 -10.38 1.77
N THR A 145 -5.42 -11.52 1.65
CA THR A 145 -5.15 -12.53 0.63
C THR A 145 -5.32 -11.95 -0.78
N MET A 146 -6.42 -11.26 -1.04
CA MET A 146 -6.65 -10.59 -2.32
C MET A 146 -5.55 -9.58 -2.65
N ILE A 147 -5.17 -8.74 -1.70
CA ILE A 147 -4.07 -7.77 -1.85
C ILE A 147 -2.74 -8.50 -2.13
N GLY A 148 -2.47 -9.59 -1.40
CA GLY A 148 -1.28 -10.41 -1.61
C GLY A 148 -1.18 -10.97 -3.02
N GLU A 149 -2.27 -11.49 -3.56
CA GLU A 149 -2.34 -12.05 -4.91
C GLU A 149 -2.13 -10.96 -5.98
N VAL A 150 -2.81 -9.81 -5.85
CA VAL A 150 -2.73 -8.72 -6.83
C VAL A 150 -1.34 -8.08 -6.87
N TYR A 151 -0.73 -7.82 -5.71
CA TYR A 151 0.53 -7.08 -5.61
C TYR A 151 1.76 -7.97 -5.38
N MET A 152 1.57 -9.29 -5.32
CA MET A 152 2.60 -10.30 -5.08
C MET A 152 3.33 -10.10 -3.74
N PHE A 153 2.57 -9.76 -2.69
CA PHE A 153 3.09 -9.69 -1.34
C PHE A 153 3.17 -11.08 -0.71
N THR A 154 4.22 -11.33 0.04
CA THR A 154 4.43 -12.63 0.69
C THR A 154 3.56 -12.80 1.94
N ALA A 155 3.46 -14.02 2.44
CA ALA A 155 2.79 -14.28 3.71
C ALA A 155 3.43 -13.50 4.88
N ASN A 156 4.75 -13.30 4.86
CA ASN A 156 5.45 -12.52 5.87
C ASN A 156 5.11 -11.04 5.77
N ASP A 157 5.01 -10.49 4.55
CA ASP A 157 4.56 -9.11 4.33
C ASP A 157 3.15 -8.91 4.88
N LEU A 158 2.22 -9.80 4.53
CA LEU A 158 0.83 -9.73 4.97
C LEU A 158 0.63 -9.88 6.48
N ALA A 159 1.53 -10.57 7.16
CA ALA A 159 1.47 -10.78 8.60
C ALA A 159 2.12 -9.66 9.42
N ASN A 160 3.08 -8.92 8.86
CA ASN A 160 3.95 -8.04 9.65
C ASN A 160 3.81 -6.54 9.33
N TRP A 161 3.12 -6.16 8.25
CA TRP A 161 2.80 -4.75 8.03
C TRP A 161 1.81 -4.18 9.02
#